data_7cdedba1b64d0357a2a2efcc8007fc5f
#
_entry.id   7cdedba1b64d0357a2a2efcc8007fc5f
#
_cell.length_a   1.000
_cell.length_b   1.000
_cell.length_c   1.000
_cell.angle_alpha   90.00
_cell.angle_beta   90.00
_cell.angle_gamma   90.00
#
_symmetry.space_group_name_H-M   'P 1'
#
loop_
_entity.id
_entity.type
_entity.pdbx_description
1 polymer ?
#
loop_
_entity_poly.entity_id
_entity_poly.type
_entity_poly.pdbx_seq_one_letter_code
_entity_poly.pdbx_strand_id
1 'polypeptide(L)'
;AIGLIAAATISATGIALSADLPAKAPAYAPPVAAPYNWTGSYVGGNIGYGWGSEPVDLNSFAVFPAGTAPLSLADNPRGVVGGVQYGTNWQFNRFVLGWDSDFSFSNIKASQTVVTAPGGIATTTSAEQKLDWLSTTRGRVGYLIFDNLLLYGTGGLASGRASANTFITQAGCPIGGCLFGNEWKTRWGWAAGGGLEYAIGHWLVRAEYLHYDLGDLNYDVIDQRGVTLVTGTNKVSGDIVRGALSYKFDWTFWDLIFGRR
;
A
#
# COMPACT_ATOMS: atom_id res chain seq x y z
N ALA A 1 -92.51 49.13 64.01
CA ALA A 1 -92.11 48.84 62.66
C ALA A 1 -90.64 48.51 62.59
N ILE A 2 -90.26 47.26 62.47
CA ILE A 2 -88.91 46.80 62.32
C ILE A 2 -88.81 45.94 61.05
N GLY A 3 -88.14 46.45 60.05
CA GLY A 3 -87.87 45.72 58.80
C GLY A 3 -86.73 44.76 58.91
N LEU A 4 -86.90 43.50 58.56
CA LEU A 4 -85.91 42.47 58.42
C LEU A 4 -85.35 42.47 56.99
N ILE A 5 -84.09 42.73 56.80
CA ILE A 5 -83.43 42.60 55.53
C ILE A 5 -82.77 41.19 55.53
N ALA A 6 -83.26 40.35 54.63
CA ALA A 6 -82.65 39.03 54.33
C ALA A 6 -81.49 39.19 53.33
N ALA A 7 -80.27 38.86 53.75
CA ALA A 7 -79.12 38.82 52.83
C ALA A 7 -79.06 37.44 52.19
N ALA A 8 -79.18 37.36 50.89
CA ALA A 8 -78.99 36.18 50.10
C ALA A 8 -77.46 36.04 49.74
N THR A 9 -76.79 35.02 50.25
CA THR A 9 -75.40 34.66 49.86
C THR A 9 -75.45 33.79 48.63
N ILE A 10 -74.98 34.30 47.52
CA ILE A 10 -74.72 33.54 46.28
C ILE A 10 -73.38 32.81 46.36
N SER A 11 -73.47 31.53 46.54
CA SER A 11 -72.30 30.67 46.48
C SER A 11 -71.88 30.41 45.01
N ALA A 12 -70.83 31.05 44.52
CA ALA A 12 -70.29 30.80 43.23
C ALA A 12 -69.37 29.54 43.30
N THR A 13 -69.88 28.41 42.80
CA THR A 13 -69.09 27.21 42.55
C THR A 13 -68.18 27.45 41.35
N GLY A 14 -66.90 27.76 41.62
CA GLY A 14 -65.90 27.87 40.60
C GLY A 14 -65.57 26.47 40.02
N ILE A 15 -65.87 26.26 38.73
CA ILE A 15 -65.41 25.09 37.96
C ILE A 15 -63.95 25.32 37.71
N ALA A 16 -63.07 24.56 38.41
CA ALA A 16 -61.64 24.51 38.10
C ALA A 16 -61.46 23.74 36.80
N LEU A 17 -61.31 24.46 35.69
CA LEU A 17 -60.79 23.91 34.45
C LEU A 17 -59.32 23.58 34.69
N SER A 18 -59.01 22.30 34.91
CA SER A 18 -57.65 21.83 34.85
C SER A 18 -57.16 22.00 33.42
N ALA A 19 -56.36 23.05 33.19
CA ALA A 19 -55.63 23.18 31.93
C ALA A 19 -54.63 22.00 31.87
N ASP A 20 -54.93 21.01 31.02
CA ASP A 20 -53.95 20.02 30.61
C ASP A 20 -52.77 20.76 29.99
N LEU A 21 -51.68 20.83 30.77
CA LEU A 21 -50.39 21.28 30.22
C LEU A 21 -50.03 20.33 29.05
N PRO A 22 -49.76 20.85 27.85
CA PRO A 22 -49.36 20.01 26.75
C PRO A 22 -48.19 19.14 27.18
N ALA A 23 -48.39 17.81 27.21
CA ALA A 23 -47.35 16.87 27.51
C ALA A 23 -46.18 17.17 26.55
N LYS A 24 -45.01 17.51 27.13
CA LYS A 24 -43.79 17.76 26.36
C LYS A 24 -43.60 16.58 25.43
N ALA A 25 -43.70 16.85 24.11
CA ALA A 25 -43.50 15.82 23.09
C ALA A 25 -42.20 15.05 23.43
N PRO A 26 -42.21 13.71 23.37
CA PRO A 26 -41.01 12.94 23.62
C PRO A 26 -39.89 13.50 22.76
N ALA A 27 -38.75 13.81 23.40
CA ALA A 27 -37.58 14.31 22.68
C ALA A 27 -37.29 13.29 21.57
N TYR A 28 -37.37 13.73 20.33
CA TYR A 28 -37.00 12.90 19.18
C TYR A 28 -35.52 12.49 19.36
N ALA A 29 -35.28 11.24 19.79
CA ALA A 29 -33.98 10.72 19.83
C ALA A 29 -33.43 10.69 18.39
N PRO A 30 -32.30 11.32 18.09
CA PRO A 30 -31.73 11.26 16.75
C PRO A 30 -31.58 9.79 16.37
N PRO A 31 -31.93 9.41 15.11
CA PRO A 31 -31.81 8.04 14.67
C PRO A 31 -30.38 7.57 14.92
N VAL A 32 -30.23 6.42 15.59
CA VAL A 32 -28.94 5.79 15.78
C VAL A 32 -28.37 5.54 14.38
N ALA A 33 -27.23 6.12 14.08
CA ALA A 33 -26.56 5.94 12.78
C ALA A 33 -26.38 4.44 12.54
N ALA A 34 -26.86 3.95 11.39
CA ALA A 34 -26.70 2.56 11.03
C ALA A 34 -25.18 2.22 10.96
N PRO A 35 -24.76 1.05 11.47
CA PRO A 35 -23.35 0.64 11.40
C PRO A 35 -22.89 0.64 9.95
N TYR A 36 -21.63 1.05 9.73
CA TYR A 36 -21.05 1.08 8.39
C TYR A 36 -20.99 -0.32 7.79
N ASN A 37 -21.40 -0.46 6.54
CA ASN A 37 -21.32 -1.72 5.80
C ASN A 37 -20.09 -1.73 4.88
N TRP A 38 -19.15 -2.62 5.15
CA TRP A 38 -17.91 -2.77 4.38
C TRP A 38 -18.08 -3.55 3.08
N THR A 39 -19.19 -4.26 2.89
CA THR A 39 -19.47 -5.00 1.65
C THR A 39 -19.58 -4.05 0.48
N GLY A 40 -18.88 -4.38 -0.61
CA GLY A 40 -18.89 -3.61 -1.85
C GLY A 40 -17.50 -3.55 -2.49
N SER A 41 -17.47 -3.02 -3.71
CA SER A 41 -16.24 -2.77 -4.45
C SER A 41 -15.74 -1.35 -4.22
N TYR A 42 -14.44 -1.15 -4.37
CA TYR A 42 -13.83 0.18 -4.28
C TYR A 42 -12.76 0.37 -5.32
N VAL A 43 -12.52 1.61 -5.71
CA VAL A 43 -11.44 2.04 -6.58
C VAL A 43 -10.78 3.27 -5.96
N GLY A 44 -9.46 3.37 -6.09
CA GLY A 44 -8.74 4.49 -5.49
C GLY A 44 -7.32 4.65 -5.99
N GLY A 45 -6.65 5.62 -5.38
CA GLY A 45 -5.22 5.87 -5.57
C GLY A 45 -4.43 5.62 -4.31
N ASN A 46 -3.16 5.30 -4.48
CA ASN A 46 -2.21 5.15 -3.38
C ASN A 46 -0.92 5.91 -3.67
N ILE A 47 -0.25 6.32 -2.61
CA ILE A 47 1.08 6.92 -2.64
C ILE A 47 1.84 6.50 -1.40
N GLY A 48 3.14 6.24 -1.54
CA GLY A 48 3.98 5.78 -0.46
C GLY A 48 5.46 5.93 -0.71
N TYR A 49 6.23 5.39 0.21
CA TYR A 49 7.67 5.34 0.16
C TYR A 49 8.14 3.91 0.39
N GLY A 50 9.03 3.43 -0.48
CA GLY A 50 9.59 2.11 -0.40
C GLY A 50 11.10 2.15 -0.19
N TRP A 51 11.61 1.09 0.44
CA TRP A 51 13.03 0.86 0.66
C TRP A 51 13.35 -0.63 0.62
N GLY A 52 14.60 -0.94 0.31
CA GLY A 52 15.19 -2.28 0.36
C GLY A 52 16.60 -2.20 0.91
N SER A 53 17.21 -3.33 1.19
CA SER A 53 18.57 -3.40 1.72
C SER A 53 19.33 -4.63 1.20
N GLU A 54 19.11 -4.99 -0.04
CA GLU A 54 19.72 -6.20 -0.59
C GLU A 54 20.99 -5.86 -1.38
N PRO A 55 22.13 -6.56 -1.12
CA PRO A 55 23.36 -6.35 -1.85
C PRO A 55 23.27 -6.88 -3.29
N VAL A 56 24.04 -6.27 -4.18
CA VAL A 56 24.37 -6.84 -5.49
C VAL A 56 25.58 -7.73 -5.33
N ASP A 57 25.43 -9.02 -5.56
CA ASP A 57 26.54 -9.96 -5.53
C ASP A 57 27.10 -10.16 -6.94
N LEU A 58 28.40 -9.94 -7.07
CA LEU A 58 29.17 -10.11 -8.32
C LEU A 58 30.05 -11.36 -8.20
N ASN A 59 29.73 -12.39 -8.98
CA ASN A 59 30.56 -13.59 -9.08
C ASN A 59 31.49 -13.45 -10.29
N SER A 60 32.79 -13.22 -10.04
CA SER A 60 33.75 -13.11 -11.12
C SER A 60 34.28 -14.49 -11.54
N PHE A 61 34.22 -14.81 -12.82
CA PHE A 61 35.05 -15.87 -13.39
C PHE A 61 36.51 -15.41 -13.41
N ALA A 62 37.47 -16.33 -13.26
CA ALA A 62 38.89 -16.14 -12.96
C ALA A 62 39.71 -15.26 -13.95
N VAL A 63 39.11 -14.35 -14.68
CA VAL A 63 39.76 -13.47 -15.66
C VAL A 63 40.41 -12.23 -15.02
N PHE A 64 39.90 -11.84 -13.84
CA PHE A 64 40.42 -10.68 -13.12
C PHE A 64 41.29 -11.12 -11.93
N PRO A 65 42.35 -10.40 -11.62
CA PRO A 65 43.10 -10.60 -10.37
C PRO A 65 42.15 -10.47 -9.17
N ALA A 66 42.37 -11.27 -8.14
CA ALA A 66 41.57 -11.20 -6.92
C ALA A 66 41.55 -9.75 -6.37
N GLY A 67 40.37 -9.23 -6.06
CA GLY A 67 40.17 -7.86 -5.57
C GLY A 67 40.01 -6.78 -6.66
N THR A 68 39.96 -7.16 -7.94
CA THR A 68 39.77 -6.19 -9.04
C THR A 68 38.34 -5.58 -9.04
N ALA A 69 37.33 -6.33 -8.64
CA ALA A 69 35.98 -5.83 -8.45
C ALA A 69 35.51 -6.24 -7.05
N PRO A 70 34.67 -5.43 -6.38
CA PRO A 70 34.06 -5.86 -5.14
C PRO A 70 33.14 -7.04 -5.42
N LEU A 71 33.19 -8.07 -4.55
CA LEU A 71 32.32 -9.25 -4.65
C LEU A 71 30.87 -8.94 -4.28
N SER A 72 30.65 -7.88 -3.53
CA SER A 72 29.32 -7.42 -3.12
C SER A 72 29.31 -5.90 -3.02
N LEU A 73 28.25 -5.29 -3.56
CA LEU A 73 27.97 -3.86 -3.44
C LEU A 73 26.76 -3.72 -2.53
N ALA A 74 26.96 -3.11 -1.37
CA ALA A 74 25.85 -2.80 -0.47
C ALA A 74 24.99 -1.70 -1.10
N ASP A 75 23.77 -2.02 -1.42
CA ASP A 75 22.84 -1.08 -2.05
C ASP A 75 21.57 -0.94 -1.20
N ASN A 76 21.08 0.28 -1.05
CA ASN A 76 19.88 0.58 -0.29
C ASN A 76 18.88 1.30 -1.21
N PRO A 77 18.20 0.56 -2.10
CA PRO A 77 17.24 1.15 -3.01
C PRO A 77 16.08 1.78 -2.21
N ARG A 78 15.72 2.99 -2.59
CA ARG A 78 14.63 3.73 -1.95
C ARG A 78 14.00 4.72 -2.91
N GLY A 79 12.71 5.00 -2.69
CA GLY A 79 12.01 5.96 -3.53
C GLY A 79 10.52 6.00 -3.29
N VAL A 80 9.86 6.87 -4.01
CA VAL A 80 8.41 7.04 -3.97
C VAL A 80 7.74 5.99 -4.87
N VAL A 81 6.62 5.47 -4.40
CA VAL A 81 5.70 4.61 -5.17
C VAL A 81 4.33 5.26 -5.20
N GLY A 82 3.59 5.09 -6.28
CA GLY A 82 2.23 5.60 -6.36
C GLY A 82 1.48 5.04 -7.55
N GLY A 83 0.18 4.85 -7.38
CA GLY A 83 -0.62 4.20 -8.40
C GLY A 83 -2.09 4.12 -8.08
N VAL A 84 -2.74 3.15 -8.69
CA VAL A 84 -4.18 2.90 -8.57
C VAL A 84 -4.43 1.55 -7.92
N GLN A 85 -5.58 1.44 -7.27
CA GLN A 85 -6.00 0.20 -6.62
C GLN A 85 -7.48 -0.04 -6.83
N TYR A 86 -7.85 -1.30 -6.85
CA TYR A 86 -9.21 -1.80 -6.94
C TYR A 86 -9.37 -3.01 -6.02
N GLY A 87 -10.52 -3.15 -5.39
CA GLY A 87 -10.79 -4.32 -4.55
C GLY A 87 -12.28 -4.49 -4.27
N THR A 88 -12.58 -5.62 -3.63
CA THR A 88 -13.93 -5.97 -3.21
C THR A 88 -13.87 -6.57 -1.81
N ASN A 89 -14.79 -6.15 -0.96
CA ASN A 89 -14.94 -6.63 0.40
C ASN A 89 -16.30 -7.31 0.58
N TRP A 90 -16.33 -8.30 1.47
CA TRP A 90 -17.53 -8.96 2.00
C TRP A 90 -17.46 -8.95 3.52
N GLN A 91 -18.44 -8.36 4.16
CA GLN A 91 -18.51 -8.27 5.63
C GLN A 91 -19.38 -9.40 6.19
N PHE A 92 -18.85 -10.08 7.19
CA PHE A 92 -19.51 -11.11 7.98
C PHE A 92 -19.42 -10.74 9.46
N ASN A 93 -20.44 -10.10 10.01
CA ASN A 93 -20.42 -9.54 11.35
C ASN A 93 -19.24 -8.54 11.53
N ARG A 94 -18.27 -8.86 12.37
CA ARG A 94 -17.05 -8.07 12.58
C ARG A 94 -15.87 -8.46 11.71
N PHE A 95 -16.00 -9.50 10.90
CA PHE A 95 -14.96 -9.92 9.97
C PHE A 95 -15.22 -9.37 8.57
N VAL A 96 -14.16 -8.97 7.90
CA VAL A 96 -14.19 -8.54 6.51
C VAL A 96 -13.21 -9.43 5.75
N LEU A 97 -13.72 -10.14 4.75
CA LEU A 97 -12.92 -10.85 3.76
C LEU A 97 -12.93 -10.03 2.48
N GLY A 98 -11.85 -10.10 1.73
CA GLY A 98 -11.81 -9.38 0.47
C GLY A 98 -10.60 -9.74 -0.36
N TRP A 99 -10.51 -9.12 -1.50
CA TRP A 99 -9.32 -9.11 -2.33
C TRP A 99 -9.02 -7.70 -2.80
N ASP A 100 -7.76 -7.45 -3.10
CA ASP A 100 -7.19 -6.15 -3.40
C ASP A 100 -6.19 -6.32 -4.54
N SER A 101 -6.27 -5.51 -5.57
CA SER A 101 -5.32 -5.48 -6.66
C SER A 101 -4.86 -4.05 -6.88
N ASP A 102 -3.56 -3.86 -7.01
CA ASP A 102 -2.97 -2.56 -7.27
C ASP A 102 -1.90 -2.61 -8.36
N PHE A 103 -1.73 -1.47 -9.01
CA PHE A 103 -0.64 -1.21 -9.92
C PHE A 103 -0.02 0.14 -9.56
N SER A 104 1.26 0.13 -9.21
CA SER A 104 2.00 1.30 -8.77
C SER A 104 3.25 1.51 -9.60
N PHE A 105 3.44 2.71 -10.12
CA PHE A 105 4.72 3.16 -10.64
C PHE A 105 5.68 3.40 -9.48
N SER A 106 6.94 3.11 -9.70
CA SER A 106 7.97 3.19 -8.69
C SER A 106 9.17 3.99 -9.17
N ASN A 107 9.75 4.77 -8.27
CA ASN A 107 11.06 5.41 -8.44
C ASN A 107 12.04 4.91 -7.38
N ILE A 108 11.86 3.66 -6.92
CA ILE A 108 12.80 3.00 -6.02
C ILE A 108 14.04 2.68 -6.82
N LYS A 109 15.17 3.28 -6.44
CA LYS A 109 16.46 3.10 -7.10
C LYS A 109 17.59 3.24 -6.11
N ALA A 110 18.71 2.60 -6.45
CA ALA A 110 19.98 2.82 -5.81
C ALA A 110 21.10 2.80 -6.83
N SER A 111 22.19 3.48 -6.53
CA SER A 111 23.39 3.53 -7.38
C SER A 111 24.58 3.64 -6.47
N GLN A 112 25.55 2.74 -6.67
CA GLN A 112 26.80 2.73 -5.94
C GLN A 112 27.99 2.65 -6.89
N THR A 113 29.05 3.38 -6.57
CA THR A 113 30.31 3.35 -7.29
C THR A 113 31.44 3.08 -6.30
N VAL A 114 32.24 2.07 -6.58
CA VAL A 114 33.40 1.68 -5.77
C VAL A 114 34.64 1.67 -6.65
N VAL A 115 35.73 2.25 -6.15
CA VAL A 115 37.05 2.23 -6.81
C VAL A 115 37.95 1.31 -6.03
N THR A 116 38.51 0.33 -6.72
CA THR A 116 39.54 -0.59 -6.21
C THR A 116 40.82 -0.42 -7.02
N ALA A 117 41.98 -0.73 -6.45
CA ALA A 117 43.28 -0.63 -7.15
C ALA A 117 44.18 -1.84 -6.88
N PRO A 118 43.74 -3.07 -7.19
CA PRO A 118 44.57 -4.24 -7.04
C PRO A 118 45.76 -4.18 -8.01
N GLY A 119 46.98 -4.41 -7.52
CA GLY A 119 48.16 -4.33 -8.34
C GLY A 119 48.51 -2.95 -8.89
N GLY A 120 47.91 -1.87 -8.31
CA GLY A 120 48.17 -0.48 -8.73
C GLY A 120 47.32 0.01 -9.90
N ILE A 121 46.45 -0.81 -10.45
CA ILE A 121 45.57 -0.42 -11.56
C ILE A 121 44.15 -0.05 -11.00
N ALA A 122 43.81 1.22 -11.11
CA ALA A 122 42.49 1.70 -10.64
C ALA A 122 41.36 1.09 -11.48
N THR A 123 40.43 0.41 -10.80
CA THR A 123 39.23 -0.18 -11.37
C THR A 123 38.01 0.44 -10.71
N THR A 124 37.13 1.02 -11.50
CA THR A 124 35.88 1.61 -11.03
C THR A 124 34.71 0.67 -11.37
N THR A 125 33.98 0.25 -10.36
CA THR A 125 32.75 -0.56 -10.50
C THR A 125 31.57 0.27 -10.10
N SER A 126 30.61 0.45 -11.01
CA SER A 126 29.35 1.14 -10.77
C SER A 126 28.20 0.17 -10.98
N ALA A 127 27.29 0.08 -10.02
CA ALA A 127 26.05 -0.68 -10.13
C ALA A 127 24.86 0.23 -9.84
N GLU A 128 23.81 0.09 -10.63
CA GLU A 128 22.54 0.77 -10.45
C GLU A 128 21.42 -0.27 -10.49
N GLN A 129 20.49 -0.14 -9.55
CA GLN A 129 19.29 -0.95 -9.46
C GLN A 129 18.07 -0.04 -9.49
N LYS A 130 16.99 -0.52 -10.12
CA LYS A 130 15.73 0.23 -10.18
C LYS A 130 14.54 -0.73 -10.24
N LEU A 131 13.48 -0.38 -9.51
CA LEU A 131 12.15 -0.96 -9.66
C LEU A 131 11.27 0.06 -10.40
N ASP A 132 10.85 -0.27 -11.62
CA ASP A 132 10.06 0.65 -12.46
C ASP A 132 8.59 0.66 -12.07
N TRP A 133 8.01 -0.50 -11.79
CA TRP A 133 6.64 -0.68 -11.36
C TRP A 133 6.48 -1.94 -10.51
N LEU A 134 5.46 -1.93 -9.67
CA LEU A 134 5.03 -3.06 -8.85
C LEU A 134 3.52 -3.21 -8.99
N SER A 135 3.05 -4.41 -9.24
CA SER A 135 1.64 -4.79 -9.23
C SER A 135 1.42 -5.94 -8.26
N THR A 136 0.36 -5.87 -7.48
CA THR A 136 0.02 -6.93 -6.54
C THR A 136 -1.44 -7.34 -6.68
N THR A 137 -1.73 -8.63 -6.42
CA THR A 137 -3.09 -9.14 -6.27
C THR A 137 -3.12 -10.01 -5.02
N ARG A 138 -3.86 -9.57 -4.01
CA ARG A 138 -3.78 -10.09 -2.64
C ARG A 138 -5.16 -10.38 -2.07
N GLY A 139 -5.28 -11.47 -1.33
CA GLY A 139 -6.38 -11.69 -0.41
C GLY A 139 -6.21 -10.82 0.84
N ARG A 140 -7.31 -10.39 1.44
CA ARG A 140 -7.31 -9.65 2.70
C ARG A 140 -8.31 -10.23 3.69
N VAL A 141 -7.92 -10.22 4.96
CA VAL A 141 -8.76 -10.60 6.10
C VAL A 141 -8.66 -9.49 7.14
N GLY A 142 -9.78 -8.98 7.58
CA GLY A 142 -9.81 -7.89 8.54
C GLY A 142 -10.82 -8.11 9.67
N TYR A 143 -10.63 -7.35 10.71
CA TYR A 143 -11.49 -7.30 11.90
C TYR A 143 -11.86 -5.86 12.22
N LEU A 144 -13.14 -5.59 12.45
CA LEU A 144 -13.66 -4.28 12.80
C LEU A 144 -13.36 -3.96 14.27
N ILE A 145 -12.41 -3.06 14.50
CA ILE A 145 -12.13 -2.50 15.85
C ILE A 145 -13.30 -1.62 16.27
N PHE A 146 -13.75 -0.77 15.35
CA PHE A 146 -14.98 0.02 15.43
C PHE A 146 -15.77 -0.19 14.13
N ASP A 147 -17.03 0.20 14.09
CA ASP A 147 -17.89 0.00 12.92
C ASP A 147 -17.29 0.62 11.64
N ASN A 148 -16.54 1.70 11.79
CA ASN A 148 -15.90 2.45 10.70
C ASN A 148 -14.37 2.31 10.65
N LEU A 149 -13.76 1.44 11.49
CA LEU A 149 -12.30 1.22 11.52
C LEU A 149 -11.99 -0.27 11.40
N LEU A 150 -11.34 -0.63 10.30
CA LEU A 150 -10.91 -1.97 9.96
C LEU A 150 -9.40 -2.12 10.17
N LEU A 151 -8.99 -3.11 10.96
CA LEU A 151 -7.63 -3.64 10.99
C LEU A 151 -7.58 -4.86 10.09
N TYR A 152 -6.59 -4.96 9.20
CA TYR A 152 -6.51 -6.09 8.26
C TYR A 152 -5.07 -6.55 8.02
N GLY A 153 -4.95 -7.84 7.66
CA GLY A 153 -3.78 -8.44 7.06
C GLY A 153 -4.06 -8.79 5.60
N THR A 154 -3.02 -8.80 4.80
CA THR A 154 -3.12 -9.09 3.36
C THR A 154 -1.93 -9.89 2.87
N GLY A 155 -2.13 -10.72 1.84
CA GLY A 155 -1.07 -11.51 1.24
C GLY A 155 -1.49 -12.08 -0.11
N GLY A 156 -0.53 -12.24 -1.01
CA GLY A 156 -0.79 -12.76 -2.35
C GLY A 156 0.37 -12.62 -3.31
N LEU A 157 0.04 -12.57 -4.59
CA LEU A 157 1.00 -12.50 -5.68
C LEU A 157 1.47 -11.07 -5.90
N ALA A 158 2.74 -10.93 -6.24
CA ALA A 158 3.37 -9.70 -6.68
C ALA A 158 4.06 -9.90 -8.01
N SER A 159 4.11 -8.87 -8.83
CA SER A 159 4.92 -8.80 -10.05
C SER A 159 5.48 -7.39 -10.22
N GLY A 160 6.66 -7.28 -10.78
CA GLY A 160 7.29 -5.98 -11.01
C GLY A 160 8.39 -6.06 -12.05
N ARG A 161 8.76 -4.90 -12.60
CA ARG A 161 9.90 -4.78 -13.50
C ARG A 161 11.09 -4.25 -12.71
N ALA A 162 12.11 -5.09 -12.58
CA ALA A 162 13.40 -4.71 -12.05
C ALA A 162 14.42 -4.53 -13.18
N SER A 163 15.26 -3.52 -13.07
CA SER A 163 16.40 -3.30 -13.95
C SER A 163 17.68 -3.18 -13.14
N ALA A 164 18.77 -3.76 -13.68
CA ALA A 164 20.11 -3.70 -13.12
C ALA A 164 21.10 -3.29 -14.21
N ASN A 165 21.93 -2.28 -13.92
CA ASN A 165 23.00 -1.81 -14.79
C ASN A 165 24.32 -1.92 -14.04
N THR A 166 25.32 -2.56 -14.62
CA THR A 166 26.65 -2.65 -14.05
C THR A 166 27.70 -2.23 -15.07
N PHE A 167 28.61 -1.34 -14.66
CA PHE A 167 29.74 -0.90 -15.47
C PHE A 167 31.02 -1.11 -14.68
N ILE A 168 32.01 -1.77 -15.29
CA ILE A 168 33.34 -1.93 -14.72
C ILE A 168 34.34 -1.31 -15.69
N THR A 169 35.03 -0.26 -15.25
CA THR A 169 36.04 0.47 -16.05
C THR A 169 37.40 0.37 -15.41
N GLN A 170 38.44 0.28 -16.24
CA GLN A 170 39.84 0.21 -15.84
C GLN A 170 40.68 1.13 -16.73
N ALA A 171 41.85 1.57 -16.27
CA ALA A 171 42.80 2.32 -17.11
C ALA A 171 43.14 1.52 -18.38
N GLY A 172 43.04 2.17 -19.54
CA GLY A 172 43.22 1.53 -20.85
C GLY A 172 41.97 0.95 -21.51
N CYS A 173 40.83 1.03 -20.86
CA CYS A 173 39.57 0.67 -21.51
C CYS A 173 39.07 1.78 -22.44
N PRO A 174 38.44 1.43 -23.57
CA PRO A 174 37.76 2.41 -24.42
C PRO A 174 36.63 3.15 -23.66
N ILE A 175 36.19 4.28 -24.24
CA ILE A 175 35.08 5.05 -23.72
C ILE A 175 33.82 4.13 -23.75
N GLY A 176 33.18 3.90 -22.59
CA GLY A 176 32.02 3.01 -22.42
C GLY A 176 32.25 1.82 -21.50
N GLY A 177 33.48 1.67 -20.96
CA GLY A 177 33.81 0.64 -19.97
C GLY A 177 34.45 -0.59 -20.56
N CYS A 178 35.14 -1.36 -19.71
CA CYS A 178 35.71 -2.65 -20.08
C CYS A 178 34.65 -3.75 -20.10
N LEU A 179 33.74 -3.68 -19.12
CA LEU A 179 32.62 -4.61 -18.96
C LEU A 179 31.36 -3.84 -18.72
N PHE A 180 30.27 -4.34 -19.31
CA PHE A 180 28.95 -3.77 -19.10
C PHE A 180 27.90 -4.88 -18.98
N GLY A 181 26.97 -4.70 -18.07
CA GLY A 181 25.77 -5.53 -17.92
C GLY A 181 24.56 -4.61 -17.83
N ASN A 182 23.58 -4.90 -18.65
CA ASN A 182 22.29 -4.23 -18.61
C ASN A 182 21.21 -5.30 -18.75
N GLU A 183 20.37 -5.41 -17.76
CA GLU A 183 19.27 -6.36 -17.76
C GLU A 183 18.01 -5.72 -17.19
N TRP A 184 16.88 -5.99 -17.82
CA TRP A 184 15.59 -5.67 -17.28
C TRP A 184 14.67 -6.87 -17.46
N LYS A 185 14.01 -7.27 -16.38
CA LYS A 185 13.08 -8.42 -16.37
C LYS A 185 11.85 -8.13 -15.54
N THR A 186 10.71 -8.62 -16.01
CA THR A 186 9.53 -8.74 -15.18
C THR A 186 9.69 -9.97 -14.31
N ARG A 187 9.56 -9.78 -13.01
CA ARG A 187 9.69 -10.85 -12.00
C ARG A 187 8.36 -11.04 -11.30
N TRP A 188 8.16 -12.28 -10.87
CA TRP A 188 6.99 -12.69 -10.09
C TRP A 188 7.46 -13.14 -8.72
N GLY A 189 6.63 -12.87 -7.73
CA GLY A 189 6.91 -13.22 -6.37
C GLY A 189 5.67 -13.08 -5.51
N TRP A 190 5.86 -12.70 -4.26
CA TRP A 190 4.80 -12.55 -3.30
C TRP A 190 4.88 -11.20 -2.59
N ALA A 191 3.74 -10.78 -2.03
CA ALA A 191 3.67 -9.64 -1.15
C ALA A 191 2.75 -9.96 0.03
N ALA A 192 3.13 -9.48 1.21
CA ALA A 192 2.32 -9.60 2.42
C ALA A 192 2.44 -8.33 3.26
N GLY A 193 1.40 -8.04 4.01
CA GLY A 193 1.38 -6.82 4.83
C GLY A 193 0.12 -6.69 5.65
N GLY A 194 -0.13 -5.47 6.10
CA GLY A 194 -1.32 -5.15 6.87
C GLY A 194 -1.48 -3.66 7.05
N GLY A 195 -2.64 -3.27 7.54
CA GLY A 195 -2.94 -1.86 7.70
C GLY A 195 -4.23 -1.58 8.45
N LEU A 196 -4.49 -0.30 8.53
CA LEU A 196 -5.73 0.26 9.06
C LEU A 196 -6.47 0.98 7.94
N GLU A 197 -7.78 0.80 7.89
CA GLU A 197 -8.65 1.48 6.94
C GLU A 197 -9.84 2.11 7.68
N TYR A 198 -10.06 3.40 7.46
CA TYR A 198 -11.11 4.17 8.07
C TYR A 198 -12.14 4.61 7.04
N ALA A 199 -13.42 4.38 7.34
CA ALA A 199 -14.53 4.70 6.45
C ALA A 199 -15.20 6.01 6.84
N ILE A 200 -15.38 6.91 5.85
CA ILE A 200 -16.09 8.20 5.96
C ILE A 200 -17.13 8.27 4.83
N GLY A 201 -18.35 7.85 5.10
CA GLY A 201 -19.36 7.70 4.04
C GLY A 201 -18.88 6.72 2.97
N HIS A 202 -18.76 7.15 1.72
CA HIS A 202 -18.25 6.31 0.63
C HIS A 202 -16.71 6.35 0.49
N TRP A 203 -16.02 7.17 1.28
CA TRP A 203 -14.56 7.28 1.20
C TRP A 203 -13.87 6.35 2.19
N LEU A 204 -12.83 5.68 1.72
CA LEU A 204 -11.95 4.81 2.51
C LEU A 204 -10.56 5.44 2.55
N VAL A 205 -10.08 5.75 3.75
CA VAL A 205 -8.71 6.24 3.98
C VAL A 205 -7.91 5.10 4.57
N ARG A 206 -6.79 4.77 3.96
CA ARG A 206 -5.97 3.61 4.31
C ARG A 206 -4.55 4.02 4.64
N ALA A 207 -3.96 3.38 5.67
CA ALA A 207 -2.53 3.33 5.92
C ALA A 207 -2.10 1.86 5.92
N GLU A 208 -1.10 1.51 5.09
CA GLU A 208 -0.67 0.14 4.85
C GLU A 208 0.85 0.02 4.87
N TYR A 209 1.35 -1.04 5.51
CA TYR A 209 2.69 -1.55 5.34
C TYR A 209 2.65 -2.80 4.47
N LEU A 210 3.55 -2.90 3.52
CA LEU A 210 3.66 -4.00 2.58
C LEU A 210 5.13 -4.41 2.42
N HIS A 211 5.41 -5.69 2.63
CA HIS A 211 6.65 -6.34 2.22
C HIS A 211 6.44 -7.06 0.90
N TYR A 212 7.41 -6.97 -0.02
CA TYR A 212 7.40 -7.71 -1.28
C TYR A 212 8.73 -8.40 -1.52
N ASP A 213 8.69 -9.57 -2.17
CA ASP A 213 9.85 -10.33 -2.60
C ASP A 213 9.57 -10.89 -4.01
N LEU A 214 10.31 -10.39 -5.00
CA LEU A 214 10.22 -10.79 -6.42
C LEU A 214 11.31 -11.80 -6.81
N GLY A 215 12.09 -12.28 -5.83
CA GLY A 215 13.20 -13.23 -6.04
C GLY A 215 14.43 -12.59 -6.68
N ASP A 216 15.31 -13.43 -7.19
CA ASP A 216 16.63 -13.02 -7.65
C ASP A 216 16.63 -12.64 -9.14
N LEU A 217 17.27 -11.52 -9.47
CA LEU A 217 17.56 -11.08 -10.83
C LEU A 217 19.01 -11.45 -11.14
N ASN A 218 19.21 -12.47 -11.99
CA ASN A 218 20.52 -12.85 -12.50
C ASN A 218 20.77 -12.21 -13.85
N TYR A 219 21.97 -11.65 -14.05
CA TYR A 219 22.37 -11.02 -15.29
C TYR A 219 23.87 -11.23 -15.58
N ASP A 220 24.22 -11.17 -16.86
CA ASP A 220 25.58 -11.32 -17.33
C ASP A 220 26.21 -9.95 -17.55
N VAL A 221 27.46 -9.82 -17.08
CA VAL A 221 28.32 -8.67 -17.37
C VAL A 221 29.35 -9.13 -18.40
N ILE A 222 29.25 -8.57 -19.59
CA ILE A 222 30.01 -9.01 -20.77
C ILE A 222 31.08 -8.01 -21.13
N ASP A 223 32.09 -8.48 -21.85
CA ASP A 223 33.11 -7.66 -22.49
C ASP A 223 32.60 -7.13 -23.86
N GLN A 224 33.41 -6.32 -24.52
CA GLN A 224 33.10 -5.78 -25.86
C GLN A 224 32.96 -6.84 -26.97
N ARG A 225 33.42 -8.07 -26.72
CA ARG A 225 33.29 -9.20 -27.63
C ARG A 225 32.03 -10.05 -27.35
N GLY A 226 31.29 -9.69 -26.32
CA GLY A 226 30.10 -10.43 -25.89
C GLY A 226 30.41 -11.65 -25.00
N VAL A 227 31.65 -11.74 -24.43
CA VAL A 227 32.02 -12.84 -23.54
C VAL A 227 31.60 -12.50 -22.12
N THR A 228 30.81 -13.36 -21.48
CA THR A 228 30.46 -13.23 -20.06
C THR A 228 31.69 -13.46 -19.18
N LEU A 229 32.07 -12.43 -18.43
CA LEU A 229 33.22 -12.47 -17.52
C LEU A 229 32.81 -12.38 -16.06
N VAL A 230 31.65 -11.83 -15.77
CA VAL A 230 31.10 -11.69 -14.43
C VAL A 230 29.59 -11.99 -14.50
N THR A 231 29.06 -12.66 -13.50
CA THR A 231 27.59 -12.77 -13.30
C THR A 231 27.18 -11.96 -12.09
N GLY A 232 26.16 -11.13 -12.27
CA GLY A 232 25.54 -10.39 -11.17
C GLY A 232 24.27 -11.09 -10.70
N THR A 233 24.09 -11.17 -9.40
CA THR A 233 22.85 -11.61 -8.77
C THR A 233 22.36 -10.48 -7.87
N ASN A 234 21.09 -10.08 -8.09
CA ASN A 234 20.44 -9.06 -7.31
C ASN A 234 19.11 -9.59 -6.80
N LYS A 235 18.93 -9.60 -5.49
CA LYS A 235 17.64 -9.91 -4.88
C LYS A 235 16.72 -8.69 -4.95
N VAL A 236 15.51 -8.89 -5.42
CA VAL A 236 14.52 -7.80 -5.58
C VAL A 236 13.47 -7.94 -4.49
N SER A 237 13.77 -7.42 -3.31
CA SER A 237 12.84 -7.39 -2.18
C SER A 237 12.85 -6.03 -1.49
N GLY A 238 11.81 -5.73 -0.73
CA GLY A 238 11.73 -4.47 0.00
C GLY A 238 10.42 -4.26 0.72
N ASP A 239 10.35 -3.12 1.36
CA ASP A 239 9.24 -2.70 2.20
C ASP A 239 8.66 -1.39 1.68
N ILE A 240 7.34 -1.24 1.83
CA ILE A 240 6.62 -0.03 1.42
C ILE A 240 5.69 0.37 2.55
N VAL A 241 5.71 1.65 2.93
CA VAL A 241 4.65 2.29 3.71
C VAL A 241 3.88 3.21 2.78
N ARG A 242 2.56 3.05 2.72
CA ARG A 242 1.71 3.83 1.82
C ARG A 242 0.40 4.27 2.44
N GLY A 243 -0.08 5.41 2.00
CA GLY A 243 -1.45 5.87 2.21
C GLY A 243 -2.28 5.66 0.95
N ALA A 244 -3.57 5.44 1.12
CA ALA A 244 -4.49 5.33 0.00
C ALA A 244 -5.82 6.02 0.31
N LEU A 245 -6.44 6.52 -0.75
CA LEU A 245 -7.79 7.05 -0.73
C LEU A 245 -8.61 6.34 -1.80
N SER A 246 -9.73 5.74 -1.39
CA SER A 246 -10.61 4.99 -2.29
C SER A 246 -12.05 5.43 -2.15
N TYR A 247 -12.80 5.29 -3.22
CA TYR A 247 -14.25 5.46 -3.23
C TYR A 247 -14.93 4.09 -3.29
N LYS A 248 -15.81 3.82 -2.34
CA LYS A 248 -16.54 2.57 -2.21
C LYS A 248 -17.91 2.67 -2.89
N PHE A 249 -18.24 1.64 -3.62
CA PHE A 249 -19.56 1.42 -4.24
C PHE A 249 -20.33 0.37 -3.42
N ASP A 250 -21.66 0.51 -3.36
CA ASP A 250 -22.53 -0.41 -2.63
C ASP A 250 -22.89 -1.67 -3.44
N TRP A 251 -22.19 -1.91 -4.53
CA TRP A 251 -22.30 -3.10 -5.37
C TRP A 251 -20.93 -3.79 -5.48
N THR A 252 -20.95 -5.10 -5.66
CA THR A 252 -19.72 -5.87 -5.93
C THR A 252 -19.57 -6.10 -7.43
N PHE A 253 -18.36 -6.38 -7.89
CA PHE A 253 -18.12 -6.75 -9.29
C PHE A 253 -18.98 -7.96 -9.73
N TRP A 254 -19.28 -8.87 -8.80
CA TRP A 254 -20.14 -10.02 -9.04
C TRP A 254 -21.60 -9.64 -9.29
N ASP A 255 -22.10 -8.57 -8.64
CA ASP A 255 -23.46 -8.04 -8.89
C ASP A 255 -23.59 -7.50 -10.32
N LEU A 256 -22.47 -7.00 -10.91
CA LEU A 256 -22.44 -6.51 -12.28
C LEU A 256 -22.49 -7.66 -13.31
N ILE A 257 -21.80 -8.80 -13.01
CA ILE A 257 -21.70 -9.96 -13.92
C ILE A 257 -22.95 -10.85 -13.82
N PHE A 258 -23.46 -11.09 -12.63
CA PHE A 258 -24.52 -12.08 -12.36
C PHE A 258 -25.88 -11.45 -12.03
N GLY A 259 -25.98 -10.11 -12.01
CA GLY A 259 -27.17 -9.39 -11.57
C GLY A 259 -27.32 -9.40 -10.04
N ARG A 260 -27.96 -8.35 -9.50
CA ARG A 260 -28.36 -8.35 -8.08
C ARG A 260 -29.43 -9.43 -7.88
N ARG A 261 -29.18 -10.33 -6.96
CA ARG A 261 -30.19 -11.25 -6.44
C ARG A 261 -30.95 -10.61 -5.27
#